data_df9b547689a5a73aed8cd207350ce4b8
#
_entry.id   df9b547689a5a73aed8cd207350ce4b8
#
_cell.length_a   1.000
_cell.length_b   1.000
_cell.length_c   1.000
_cell.angle_alpha   90.00
_cell.angle_beta   90.00
_cell.angle_gamma   90.00
#
_symmetry.space_group_name_H-M   'P 1'
#
loop_
_entity.id
_entity.type
_entity.pdbx_description
1 polymer ?
#
loop_
_entity_poly.entity_id
_entity_poly.type
_entity_poly.pdbx_seq_one_letter_code
_entity_poly.pdbx_strand_id
1 'polypeptide(L)'
;MSNYSIPGAQAQMPVTAAAESVDPPSAALGQARSVGEVLAQSQVEEVIAELDRDLVGLAPVKARIRDIAALLVIDKLRINLGLVSEAPSLHMNFVGNPGTGKTSVAMRMAQILHRLGYVRKGHLVAVTRDDLVGQYIGHTAPKTKEVLKKAMGGVLFIDEAYYLYRPENERDYGQEAIEILLQVMENQRDDLVVILAGYKDRMDTFFESNPGMSSRVAHHLDFPDYSVDELVQISQKMLVQQNYVFAPDADTVFKRYLGLRVQQPHFANARSVRNALDRARLRQASRLFADRDRQLSADDLRTLTASDFAASRVFQQADVRPDA
;
A
#
# COMPACT_ATOMS: atom_id res chain seq x y z
N MET A 1 18.08 41.55 9.07
CA MET A 1 17.44 40.76 8.01
C MET A 1 17.22 39.36 8.61
N SER A 2 15.99 39.10 8.99
CA SER A 2 15.60 37.92 9.78
C SER A 2 15.20 36.80 8.85
N ASN A 3 15.94 35.68 8.89
CA ASN A 3 15.59 34.44 8.19
C ASN A 3 14.46 33.74 8.94
N TYR A 4 13.24 33.82 8.42
CA TYR A 4 12.13 33.00 8.86
C TYR A 4 12.20 31.67 8.12
N SER A 5 12.60 30.60 8.82
CA SER A 5 12.45 29.20 8.39
C SER A 5 11.06 28.73 8.80
N ILE A 6 10.27 28.27 7.85
CA ILE A 6 8.97 27.64 8.10
C ILE A 6 9.23 26.18 8.51
N PRO A 7 8.87 25.73 9.74
CA PRO A 7 8.94 24.34 10.10
C PRO A 7 7.65 23.64 9.60
N GLY A 8 7.75 22.71 8.65
CA GLY A 8 6.59 21.92 8.26
C GLY A 8 6.62 21.21 6.92
N ALA A 9 7.65 21.36 6.13
CA ALA A 9 7.86 20.49 4.97
C ALA A 9 8.70 19.28 5.39
N GLN A 10 8.08 18.27 6.02
CA GLN A 10 8.67 16.94 6.06
C GLN A 10 8.65 16.43 4.62
N ALA A 11 9.79 16.51 3.96
CA ALA A 11 10.08 15.72 2.80
C ALA A 11 9.80 14.25 3.18
N GLN A 12 8.76 13.66 2.58
CA GLN A 12 8.56 12.23 2.65
C GLN A 12 9.80 11.62 1.99
N MET A 13 10.72 11.15 2.82
CA MET A 13 11.80 10.30 2.34
C MET A 13 11.16 9.14 1.59
N PRO A 14 11.66 8.75 0.41
CA PRO A 14 11.21 7.54 -0.24
C PRO A 14 11.34 6.41 0.79
N VAL A 15 10.23 5.77 1.13
CA VAL A 15 10.22 4.61 2.00
C VAL A 15 10.85 3.47 1.19
N THR A 16 12.16 3.44 1.17
CA THR A 16 12.89 2.20 0.95
C THR A 16 12.63 1.38 2.22
N ALA A 17 11.50 0.66 2.25
CA ALA A 17 11.36 -0.43 3.18
C ALA A 17 12.51 -1.38 2.84
N ALA A 18 13.56 -1.35 3.66
CA ALA A 18 14.61 -2.35 3.61
C ALA A 18 13.90 -3.68 3.82
N ALA A 19 13.73 -4.44 2.73
CA ALA A 19 13.37 -5.83 2.85
C ALA A 19 14.47 -6.45 3.74
N GLU A 20 14.08 -7.03 4.84
CA GLU A 20 14.94 -8.01 5.51
C GLU A 20 15.54 -8.88 4.42
N SER A 21 16.84 -9.13 4.49
CA SER A 21 17.58 -9.90 3.49
C SER A 21 16.94 -11.28 3.37
N VAL A 22 16.02 -11.41 2.42
CA VAL A 22 15.40 -12.68 2.11
C VAL A 22 16.40 -13.45 1.28
N ASP A 23 16.79 -14.63 1.75
CA ASP A 23 17.70 -15.51 1.04
C ASP A 23 17.25 -15.74 -0.40
N PRO A 24 18.18 -15.81 -1.36
CA PRO A 24 17.83 -16.04 -2.76
C PRO A 24 17.04 -17.35 -2.89
N PRO A 25 16.13 -17.43 -3.88
CA PRO A 25 15.33 -18.65 -4.08
C PRO A 25 16.25 -19.86 -4.20
N SER A 26 15.96 -20.89 -3.43
CA SER A 26 16.78 -22.11 -3.34
C SER A 26 17.04 -22.68 -4.73
N ALA A 27 18.28 -23.11 -5.00
CA ALA A 27 18.62 -23.83 -6.22
C ALA A 27 17.75 -25.10 -6.40
N ALA A 28 17.22 -25.65 -5.33
CA ALA A 28 16.27 -26.77 -5.32
C ALA A 28 14.96 -26.42 -6.04
N LEU A 29 14.52 -25.15 -6.03
CA LEU A 29 13.28 -24.71 -6.69
C LEU A 29 13.25 -25.05 -8.19
N GLY A 30 14.39 -25.05 -8.86
CA GLY A 30 14.52 -25.48 -10.27
C GLY A 30 14.38 -26.98 -10.50
N GLN A 31 14.40 -27.81 -9.45
CA GLN A 31 14.27 -29.28 -9.54
C GLN A 31 12.91 -29.80 -9.07
N ALA A 32 12.06 -28.94 -8.52
CA ALA A 32 10.74 -29.34 -8.02
C ALA A 32 9.87 -29.90 -9.14
N ARG A 33 9.15 -31.00 -8.81
CA ARG A 33 8.28 -31.76 -9.73
C ARG A 33 6.82 -31.79 -9.30
N SER A 34 6.52 -31.32 -8.09
CA SER A 34 5.17 -31.25 -7.53
C SER A 34 4.88 -29.87 -6.97
N VAL A 35 3.60 -29.50 -6.88
CA VAL A 35 3.15 -28.26 -6.25
C VAL A 35 3.65 -28.17 -4.81
N GLY A 36 3.55 -29.27 -4.04
CA GLY A 36 4.02 -29.32 -2.67
C GLY A 36 5.52 -29.03 -2.53
N GLU A 37 6.35 -29.53 -3.46
CA GLU A 37 7.79 -29.25 -3.47
C GLU A 37 8.07 -27.77 -3.75
N VAL A 38 7.37 -27.16 -4.73
CA VAL A 38 7.52 -25.72 -5.02
C VAL A 38 7.12 -24.89 -3.81
N LEU A 39 5.99 -25.19 -3.18
CA LEU A 39 5.49 -24.48 -1.99
C LEU A 39 6.47 -24.61 -0.81
N ALA A 40 6.94 -25.82 -0.53
CA ALA A 40 7.90 -26.05 0.56
C ALA A 40 9.24 -25.35 0.33
N GLN A 41 9.77 -25.39 -0.90
CA GLN A 41 11.07 -24.79 -1.22
C GLN A 41 11.02 -23.27 -1.35
N SER A 42 9.90 -22.71 -1.82
CA SER A 42 9.72 -21.26 -1.95
C SER A 42 9.28 -20.59 -0.64
N GLN A 43 8.68 -21.36 0.28
CA GLN A 43 8.05 -20.82 1.50
C GLN A 43 7.00 -19.74 1.22
N VAL A 44 6.40 -19.75 0.03
CA VAL A 44 5.43 -18.72 -0.39
C VAL A 44 4.15 -18.78 0.46
N GLU A 45 3.79 -19.96 1.01
CA GLU A 45 2.65 -20.10 1.90
C GLU A 45 2.80 -19.28 3.19
N GLU A 46 4.04 -19.12 3.70
CA GLU A 46 4.30 -18.25 4.86
C GLU A 46 3.96 -16.79 4.55
N VAL A 47 4.35 -16.30 3.39
CA VAL A 47 4.05 -14.93 2.96
C VAL A 47 2.55 -14.72 2.78
N ILE A 48 1.83 -15.74 2.25
CA ILE A 48 0.38 -15.69 2.11
C ILE A 48 -0.30 -15.74 3.49
N ALA A 49 0.20 -16.54 4.41
CA ALA A 49 -0.30 -16.60 5.79
C ALA A 49 -0.05 -15.27 6.54
N GLU A 50 1.09 -14.63 6.32
CA GLU A 50 1.38 -13.29 6.83
C GLU A 50 0.45 -12.23 6.24
N LEU A 51 0.16 -12.29 4.95
CA LEU A 51 -0.82 -11.42 4.31
C LEU A 51 -2.19 -11.56 4.98
N ASP A 52 -2.62 -12.79 5.28
CA ASP A 52 -3.89 -13.05 5.94
C ASP A 52 -3.93 -12.54 7.39
N ARG A 53 -2.84 -12.74 8.10
CA ARG A 53 -2.69 -12.30 9.49
C ARG A 53 -2.58 -10.79 9.63
N ASP A 54 -1.82 -10.14 8.77
CA ASP A 54 -1.48 -8.72 8.92
C ASP A 54 -2.56 -7.79 8.38
N LEU A 55 -3.23 -8.19 7.30
CA LEU A 55 -4.29 -7.39 6.69
C LEU A 55 -5.68 -7.84 7.13
N VAL A 56 -6.45 -6.91 7.64
CA VAL A 56 -7.86 -7.13 7.95
C VAL A 56 -8.68 -7.09 6.66
N GLY A 57 -9.71 -7.91 6.56
CA GLY A 57 -10.63 -7.92 5.42
C GLY A 57 -9.95 -8.21 4.08
N LEU A 58 -10.30 -7.43 3.05
CA LEU A 58 -9.75 -7.52 1.69
C LEU A 58 -9.88 -8.92 1.06
N ALA A 59 -10.95 -9.66 1.37
CA ALA A 59 -11.13 -11.04 0.88
C ALA A 59 -10.99 -11.17 -0.65
N PRO A 60 -11.55 -10.29 -1.50
CA PRO A 60 -11.37 -10.37 -2.95
C PRO A 60 -9.92 -10.18 -3.39
N VAL A 61 -9.20 -9.24 -2.76
CA VAL A 61 -7.78 -8.97 -3.05
C VAL A 61 -6.93 -10.17 -2.66
N LYS A 62 -7.14 -10.74 -1.47
CA LYS A 62 -6.43 -11.92 -0.98
C LYS A 62 -6.68 -13.15 -1.87
N ALA A 63 -7.92 -13.35 -2.32
CA ALA A 63 -8.25 -14.42 -3.27
C ALA A 63 -7.47 -14.24 -4.57
N ARG A 64 -7.48 -13.03 -5.14
CA ARG A 64 -6.76 -12.75 -6.39
C ARG A 64 -5.25 -12.95 -6.27
N ILE A 65 -4.65 -12.60 -5.11
CA ILE A 65 -3.23 -12.86 -4.84
C ILE A 65 -2.94 -14.36 -4.81
N ARG A 66 -3.81 -15.17 -4.19
CA ARG A 66 -3.66 -16.64 -4.19
C ARG A 66 -3.76 -17.20 -5.60
N ASP A 67 -4.68 -16.71 -6.42
CA ASP A 67 -4.81 -17.13 -7.82
C ASP A 67 -3.53 -16.83 -8.62
N ILE A 68 -2.97 -15.63 -8.43
CA ILE A 68 -1.70 -15.24 -9.08
C ILE A 68 -0.56 -16.14 -8.58
N ALA A 69 -0.45 -16.38 -7.27
CA ALA A 69 0.56 -17.28 -6.71
C ALA A 69 0.43 -18.71 -7.25
N ALA A 70 -0.79 -19.23 -7.35
CA ALA A 70 -1.06 -20.55 -7.93
C ALA A 70 -0.63 -20.61 -9.40
N LEU A 71 -0.97 -19.59 -10.20
CA LEU A 71 -0.51 -19.48 -11.59
C LEU A 71 1.01 -19.57 -11.68
N LEU A 72 1.73 -18.81 -10.86
CA LEU A 72 3.19 -18.75 -10.84
C LEU A 72 3.81 -20.07 -10.40
N VAL A 73 3.22 -20.77 -9.44
CA VAL A 73 3.66 -22.12 -9.00
C VAL A 73 3.53 -23.12 -10.16
N ILE A 74 2.42 -23.11 -10.87
CA ILE A 74 2.22 -24.00 -12.03
C ILE A 74 3.16 -23.65 -13.18
N ASP A 75 3.35 -22.35 -13.45
CA ASP A 75 4.30 -21.91 -14.47
C ASP A 75 5.74 -22.35 -14.14
N LYS A 76 6.15 -22.27 -12.88
CA LYS A 76 7.45 -22.78 -12.42
C LYS A 76 7.60 -24.28 -12.67
N LEU A 77 6.58 -25.09 -12.42
CA LEU A 77 6.59 -26.52 -12.72
C LEU A 77 6.68 -26.80 -14.23
N ARG A 78 6.00 -26.01 -15.07
CA ARG A 78 6.11 -26.13 -16.52
C ARG A 78 7.54 -25.91 -16.99
N ILE A 79 8.19 -24.83 -16.48
CA ILE A 79 9.60 -24.54 -16.76
C ILE A 79 10.51 -25.70 -16.31
N ASN A 80 10.32 -26.22 -15.09
CA ASN A 80 11.11 -27.31 -14.55
C ASN A 80 10.95 -28.63 -15.32
N LEU A 81 9.82 -28.81 -16.00
CA LEU A 81 9.54 -29.97 -16.86
C LEU A 81 10.01 -29.76 -18.31
N GLY A 82 10.66 -28.64 -18.62
CA GLY A 82 11.14 -28.33 -19.97
C GLY A 82 10.04 -27.92 -20.95
N LEU A 83 8.85 -27.59 -20.46
CA LEU A 83 7.78 -27.04 -21.29
C LEU A 83 8.07 -25.58 -21.56
N VAL A 84 7.94 -25.18 -22.84
CA VAL A 84 8.07 -23.76 -23.20
C VAL A 84 6.95 -22.97 -22.52
N SER A 85 7.33 -22.03 -21.70
CA SER A 85 6.41 -21.09 -21.06
C SER A 85 6.88 -19.68 -21.43
N GLU A 86 5.99 -18.88 -21.98
CA GLU A 86 6.24 -17.45 -22.04
C GLU A 86 6.07 -16.89 -20.65
N ALA A 87 7.02 -16.07 -20.20
CA ALA A 87 6.92 -15.43 -18.89
C ALA A 87 5.60 -14.63 -18.81
N PRO A 88 4.73 -14.91 -17.82
CA PRO A 88 3.46 -14.19 -17.70
C PRO A 88 3.72 -12.70 -17.46
N SER A 89 2.86 -11.84 -18.02
CA SER A 89 2.89 -10.44 -17.66
C SER A 89 2.46 -10.28 -16.20
N LEU A 90 3.35 -9.77 -15.36
CA LEU A 90 3.15 -9.61 -13.91
C LEU A 90 2.89 -8.16 -13.51
N HIS A 91 2.78 -7.26 -14.47
CA HIS A 91 2.41 -5.88 -14.18
C HIS A 91 0.96 -5.80 -13.70
N MET A 92 0.71 -4.95 -12.69
CA MET A 92 -0.56 -4.92 -11.98
C MET A 92 -1.11 -3.50 -11.87
N ASN A 93 -2.43 -3.41 -11.76
CA ASN A 93 -3.16 -2.20 -11.43
C ASN A 93 -3.91 -2.39 -10.11
N PHE A 94 -3.65 -1.53 -9.12
CA PHE A 94 -4.29 -1.53 -7.80
C PHE A 94 -5.20 -0.32 -7.68
N VAL A 95 -6.50 -0.52 -7.77
CA VAL A 95 -7.48 0.56 -7.71
C VAL A 95 -8.25 0.56 -6.41
N GLY A 96 -8.56 1.73 -5.88
CA GLY A 96 -9.35 1.90 -4.66
C GLY A 96 -9.02 3.17 -3.91
N ASN A 97 -9.82 3.47 -2.90
CA ASN A 97 -9.69 4.68 -2.09
C ASN A 97 -8.40 4.71 -1.24
N PRO A 98 -7.99 5.88 -0.72
CA PRO A 98 -6.80 5.98 0.13
C PRO A 98 -6.96 5.16 1.41
N GLY A 99 -5.85 4.59 1.87
CA GLY A 99 -5.82 3.85 3.13
C GLY A 99 -6.47 2.46 3.07
N THR A 100 -6.74 1.90 1.89
CA THR A 100 -7.27 0.54 1.70
C THR A 100 -6.20 -0.56 1.69
N GLY A 101 -4.91 -0.20 1.86
CA GLY A 101 -3.84 -1.20 2.00
C GLY A 101 -3.06 -1.52 0.72
N LYS A 102 -3.23 -0.78 -0.38
CA LYS A 102 -2.56 -1.00 -1.67
C LYS A 102 -1.04 -1.20 -1.54
N THR A 103 -0.35 -0.28 -0.87
CA THR A 103 1.11 -0.35 -0.69
C THR A 103 1.53 -1.57 0.16
N SER A 104 0.75 -1.90 1.20
CA SER A 104 1.03 -3.08 2.04
C SER A 104 0.91 -4.39 1.25
N VAL A 105 -0.10 -4.49 0.41
CA VAL A 105 -0.28 -5.62 -0.50
C VAL A 105 0.84 -5.68 -1.54
N ALA A 106 1.25 -4.53 -2.11
CA ALA A 106 2.36 -4.48 -3.07
C ALA A 106 3.67 -5.00 -2.46
N MET A 107 3.97 -4.69 -1.19
CA MET A 107 5.12 -5.25 -0.49
C MET A 107 5.04 -6.78 -0.36
N ARG A 108 3.87 -7.34 -0.02
CA ARG A 108 3.68 -8.79 0.03
C ARG A 108 3.77 -9.45 -1.34
N MET A 109 3.25 -8.78 -2.39
CA MET A 109 3.45 -9.25 -3.77
C MET A 109 4.91 -9.31 -4.16
N ALA A 110 5.71 -8.30 -3.82
CA ALA A 110 7.14 -8.32 -4.09
C ALA A 110 7.85 -9.52 -3.43
N GLN A 111 7.47 -9.85 -2.20
CA GLN A 111 7.97 -11.04 -1.48
C GLN A 111 7.54 -12.34 -2.15
N ILE A 112 6.26 -12.49 -2.54
CA ILE A 112 5.74 -13.66 -3.26
C ILE A 112 6.52 -13.87 -4.56
N LEU A 113 6.66 -12.83 -5.38
CA LEU A 113 7.38 -12.86 -6.64
C LEU A 113 8.85 -13.27 -6.46
N HIS A 114 9.49 -12.77 -5.42
CA HIS A 114 10.87 -13.11 -5.09
C HIS A 114 11.00 -14.57 -4.62
N ARG A 115 10.15 -15.02 -3.71
CA ARG A 115 10.15 -16.41 -3.22
C ARG A 115 9.94 -17.43 -4.33
N LEU A 116 9.15 -17.10 -5.34
CA LEU A 116 8.92 -17.93 -6.51
C LEU A 116 9.97 -17.75 -7.61
N GLY A 117 10.92 -16.81 -7.45
CA GLY A 117 12.03 -16.57 -8.37
C GLY A 117 11.68 -15.79 -9.63
N TYR A 118 10.61 -14.99 -9.61
CA TYR A 118 10.20 -14.09 -10.69
C TYR A 118 10.85 -12.72 -10.62
N VAL A 119 11.35 -12.31 -9.46
CA VAL A 119 12.20 -11.13 -9.28
C VAL A 119 13.38 -11.49 -8.39
N ARG A 120 14.54 -10.87 -8.64
CA ARG A 120 15.79 -11.28 -8.00
C ARG A 120 15.94 -10.81 -6.55
N LYS A 121 15.33 -9.68 -6.17
CA LYS A 121 15.59 -9.00 -4.90
C LYS A 121 14.37 -8.85 -3.98
N GLY A 122 13.17 -8.97 -4.48
CA GLY A 122 11.94 -8.86 -3.69
C GLY A 122 11.69 -7.51 -3.00
N HIS A 123 12.45 -6.47 -3.32
CA HIS A 123 12.27 -5.13 -2.77
C HIS A 123 11.19 -4.35 -3.52
N LEU A 124 10.61 -3.38 -2.83
CA LEU A 124 9.63 -2.45 -3.39
C LEU A 124 10.21 -1.05 -3.43
N VAL A 125 10.18 -0.41 -4.60
CA VAL A 125 10.46 1.02 -4.76
C VAL A 125 9.13 1.73 -4.97
N ALA A 126 8.67 2.45 -3.94
CA ALA A 126 7.43 3.22 -4.00
C ALA A 126 7.73 4.67 -4.40
N VAL A 127 7.04 5.14 -5.42
CA VAL A 127 7.23 6.47 -6.00
C VAL A 127 5.90 7.12 -6.37
N THR A 128 5.94 8.41 -6.57
CA THR A 128 4.87 9.22 -7.12
C THR A 128 5.31 9.86 -8.45
N ARG A 129 4.40 10.59 -9.11
CA ARG A 129 4.76 11.38 -10.29
C ARG A 129 6.02 12.23 -10.07
N ASP A 130 6.12 12.89 -8.92
CA ASP A 130 7.21 13.85 -8.65
C ASP A 130 8.59 13.19 -8.60
N ASP A 131 8.66 11.88 -8.37
CA ASP A 131 9.90 11.11 -8.42
C ASP A 131 10.31 10.71 -9.85
N LEU A 132 9.37 10.70 -10.79
CA LEU A 132 9.57 10.27 -12.18
C LEU A 132 9.73 11.44 -13.14
N VAL A 133 8.91 12.48 -12.98
CA VAL A 133 8.81 13.60 -13.92
C VAL A 133 9.71 14.75 -13.51
N GLY A 134 10.48 15.28 -14.45
CA GLY A 134 11.32 16.44 -14.25
C GLY A 134 10.55 17.77 -14.30
N GLN A 135 11.13 18.81 -13.74
CA GLN A 135 10.56 20.16 -13.77
C GLN A 135 10.91 20.94 -15.05
N TYR A 136 11.95 20.52 -15.76
CA TYR A 136 12.48 21.19 -16.95
C TYR A 136 12.65 20.19 -18.10
N ILE A 137 12.73 20.72 -19.33
CA ILE A 137 13.00 19.97 -20.54
C ILE A 137 14.27 19.11 -20.36
N GLY A 138 14.21 17.83 -20.70
CA GLY A 138 15.36 16.91 -20.64
C GLY A 138 15.64 16.32 -19.25
N HIS A 139 14.88 16.71 -18.20
CA HIS A 139 15.09 16.19 -16.84
C HIS A 139 14.27 14.91 -16.56
N THR A 140 13.19 14.65 -17.28
CA THR A 140 12.31 13.50 -17.04
C THR A 140 13.00 12.18 -17.33
N ALA A 141 13.61 12.03 -18.51
CA ALA A 141 14.24 10.76 -18.88
C ALA A 141 15.35 10.31 -17.92
N PRO A 142 16.32 11.16 -17.51
CA PRO A 142 17.32 10.76 -16.51
C PRO A 142 16.70 10.36 -15.17
N LYS A 143 15.71 11.14 -14.71
CA LYS A 143 15.03 10.91 -13.43
C LYS A 143 14.25 9.60 -13.42
N THR A 144 13.45 9.35 -14.45
CA THR A 144 12.72 8.09 -14.62
C THR A 144 13.66 6.90 -14.69
N LYS A 145 14.76 7.00 -15.47
CA LYS A 145 15.76 5.92 -15.59
C LYS A 145 16.47 5.64 -14.27
N GLU A 146 16.73 6.65 -13.46
CA GLU A 146 17.33 6.46 -12.12
C GLU A 146 16.40 5.67 -11.18
N VAL A 147 15.10 6.00 -11.17
CA VAL A 147 14.09 5.27 -10.40
C VAL A 147 13.99 3.82 -10.89
N LEU A 148 13.89 3.61 -12.20
CA LEU A 148 13.86 2.28 -12.79
C LEU A 148 15.10 1.46 -12.41
N LYS A 149 16.29 2.05 -12.47
CA LYS A 149 17.54 1.39 -12.03
C LYS A 149 17.48 0.94 -10.56
N LYS A 150 16.87 1.74 -9.68
CA LYS A 150 16.67 1.37 -8.26
C LYS A 150 15.68 0.22 -8.11
N ALA A 151 14.66 0.15 -8.96
CA ALA A 151 13.60 -0.85 -8.91
C ALA A 151 13.97 -2.19 -9.58
N MET A 152 15.03 -2.21 -10.43
CA MET A 152 15.44 -3.42 -11.14
C MET A 152 15.76 -4.59 -10.20
N GLY A 153 15.26 -5.73 -10.52
CA GLY A 153 15.30 -6.94 -9.70
C GLY A 153 14.18 -7.03 -8.68
N GLY A 154 13.24 -6.09 -8.67
CA GLY A 154 12.16 -6.00 -7.69
C GLY A 154 10.86 -5.46 -8.27
N VAL A 155 10.13 -4.69 -7.46
CA VAL A 155 8.83 -4.12 -7.81
C VAL A 155 8.88 -2.60 -7.75
N LEU A 156 8.45 -1.95 -8.83
CA LEU A 156 8.18 -0.51 -8.88
C LEU A 156 6.70 -0.27 -8.59
N PHE A 157 6.40 0.42 -7.50
CA PHE A 157 5.04 0.82 -7.14
C PHE A 157 4.87 2.32 -7.41
N ILE A 158 3.99 2.67 -8.32
CA ILE A 158 3.69 4.07 -8.67
C ILE A 158 2.35 4.43 -8.07
N ASP A 159 2.37 5.23 -6.99
CA ASP A 159 1.14 5.71 -6.36
C ASP A 159 0.57 6.90 -7.14
N GLU A 160 -0.76 6.96 -7.22
CA GLU A 160 -1.49 7.97 -7.99
C GLU A 160 -0.99 8.10 -9.44
N ALA A 161 -0.77 6.93 -10.10
CA ALA A 161 -0.15 6.84 -11.43
C ALA A 161 -0.87 7.65 -12.52
N TYR A 162 -2.17 7.90 -12.36
CA TYR A 162 -2.95 8.74 -13.27
C TYR A 162 -2.41 10.19 -13.38
N TYR A 163 -1.67 10.67 -12.39
CA TYR A 163 -1.02 11.99 -12.50
C TYR A 163 0.12 12.03 -13.53
N LEU A 164 0.61 10.89 -14.00
CA LEU A 164 1.57 10.84 -15.11
C LEU A 164 0.96 11.38 -16.42
N TYR A 165 -0.35 11.35 -16.58
CA TYR A 165 -1.05 11.85 -17.75
C TYR A 165 -1.89 13.07 -17.38
N ARG A 166 -1.57 14.23 -17.97
CA ARG A 166 -2.24 15.52 -17.76
C ARG A 166 -2.52 16.18 -19.10
N PRO A 167 -3.61 15.79 -19.79
CA PRO A 167 -3.92 16.29 -21.13
C PRO A 167 -4.18 17.79 -21.18
N GLU A 168 -4.59 18.38 -20.07
CA GLU A 168 -4.84 19.83 -19.94
C GLU A 168 -3.56 20.69 -19.96
N ASN A 169 -2.39 20.07 -19.85
CA ASN A 169 -1.10 20.76 -19.80
C ASN A 169 -0.20 20.34 -20.98
N GLU A 170 -0.24 21.11 -22.07
CA GLU A 170 0.59 20.85 -23.26
C GLU A 170 2.11 20.84 -23.02
N ARG A 171 2.56 21.40 -21.87
CA ARG A 171 3.96 21.38 -21.45
C ARG A 171 4.26 20.33 -20.40
N ASP A 172 3.40 19.33 -20.28
CA ASP A 172 3.61 18.25 -19.32
C ASP A 172 4.63 17.23 -19.82
N TYR A 173 5.60 16.92 -18.99
CA TYR A 173 6.65 15.94 -19.30
C TYR A 173 6.31 14.52 -18.83
N GLY A 174 5.10 14.28 -18.36
CA GLY A 174 4.67 12.95 -17.88
C GLY A 174 4.58 11.93 -19.00
N GLN A 175 4.25 12.36 -20.22
CA GLN A 175 4.20 11.48 -21.39
C GLN A 175 5.57 10.82 -21.67
N GLU A 176 6.68 11.57 -21.54
CA GLU A 176 8.04 11.02 -21.68
C GLU A 176 8.31 9.92 -20.63
N ALA A 177 7.84 10.10 -19.40
CA ALA A 177 7.94 9.06 -18.37
C ALA A 177 7.12 7.82 -18.71
N ILE A 178 5.89 7.99 -19.22
CA ILE A 178 5.02 6.88 -19.67
C ILE A 178 5.69 6.08 -20.78
N GLU A 179 6.29 6.72 -21.78
CA GLU A 179 6.96 6.06 -22.89
C GLU A 179 8.17 5.24 -22.42
N ILE A 180 8.96 5.77 -21.50
CA ILE A 180 10.10 5.05 -20.90
C ILE A 180 9.60 3.86 -20.08
N LEU A 181 8.53 4.02 -19.28
CA LEU A 181 7.92 2.94 -18.53
C LEU A 181 7.43 1.83 -19.47
N LEU A 182 6.70 2.16 -20.54
CA LEU A 182 6.22 1.19 -21.53
C LEU A 182 7.35 0.38 -22.14
N GLN A 183 8.46 1.04 -22.51
CA GLN A 183 9.63 0.38 -23.06
C GLN A 183 10.25 -0.60 -22.06
N VAL A 184 10.39 -0.21 -20.81
CA VAL A 184 11.01 -1.03 -19.77
C VAL A 184 10.09 -2.19 -19.35
N MET A 185 8.78 -1.96 -19.24
CA MET A 185 7.79 -3.00 -18.94
C MET A 185 7.78 -4.10 -19.99
N GLU A 186 8.09 -3.80 -21.26
CA GLU A 186 8.22 -4.80 -22.32
C GLU A 186 9.58 -5.50 -22.28
N ASN A 187 10.67 -4.71 -22.26
CA ASN A 187 12.02 -5.23 -22.46
C ASN A 187 12.63 -5.87 -21.22
N GLN A 188 12.13 -5.53 -20.02
CA GLN A 188 12.67 -5.96 -18.72
C GLN A 188 11.62 -6.69 -17.86
N ARG A 189 10.60 -7.28 -18.50
CA ARG A 189 9.49 -7.97 -17.81
C ARG A 189 9.94 -9.13 -16.92
N ASP A 190 11.11 -9.71 -17.20
CA ASP A 190 11.70 -10.81 -16.44
C ASP A 190 12.47 -10.34 -15.19
N ASP A 191 12.69 -9.03 -15.02
CA ASP A 191 13.48 -8.49 -13.91
C ASP A 191 12.80 -7.32 -13.17
N LEU A 192 11.69 -6.82 -13.68
CA LEU A 192 10.95 -5.72 -13.09
C LEU A 192 9.44 -5.93 -13.20
N VAL A 193 8.77 -5.84 -12.06
CA VAL A 193 7.30 -5.77 -12.03
C VAL A 193 6.86 -4.35 -11.68
N VAL A 194 5.95 -3.80 -12.46
CA VAL A 194 5.37 -2.46 -12.22
C VAL A 194 3.95 -2.63 -11.69
N ILE A 195 3.68 -1.98 -10.57
CA ILE A 195 2.35 -1.87 -9.97
C ILE A 195 1.92 -0.41 -10.04
N LEU A 196 0.88 -0.14 -10.81
CA LEU A 196 0.24 1.16 -10.89
C LEU A 196 -0.87 1.23 -9.86
N ALA A 197 -0.97 2.31 -9.09
CA ALA A 197 -2.01 2.45 -8.08
C ALA A 197 -2.72 3.80 -8.19
N GLY A 198 -4.01 3.83 -7.85
CA GLY A 198 -4.79 5.06 -7.86
C GLY A 198 -6.26 4.87 -7.57
N TYR A 199 -7.02 5.96 -7.71
CA TYR A 199 -8.49 5.91 -7.68
C TYR A 199 -9.02 5.26 -8.95
N LYS A 200 -10.07 4.43 -8.79
CA LYS A 200 -10.63 3.64 -9.90
C LYS A 200 -10.95 4.50 -11.13
N ASP A 201 -11.83 5.48 -10.98
CA ASP A 201 -12.30 6.31 -12.10
C ASP A 201 -11.15 7.03 -12.83
N ARG A 202 -10.14 7.49 -12.07
CA ARG A 202 -8.97 8.17 -12.65
C ARG A 202 -8.02 7.21 -13.35
N MET A 203 -7.87 5.99 -12.82
CA MET A 203 -7.08 4.94 -13.45
C MET A 203 -7.75 4.44 -14.72
N ASP A 204 -9.08 4.31 -14.74
CA ASP A 204 -9.83 3.94 -15.95
C ASP A 204 -9.58 4.96 -17.07
N THR A 205 -9.70 6.28 -16.78
CA THR A 205 -9.37 7.36 -17.72
C THR A 205 -7.90 7.32 -18.18
N PHE A 206 -6.97 7.02 -17.26
CA PHE A 206 -5.56 6.89 -17.57
C PHE A 206 -5.29 5.75 -18.55
N PHE A 207 -5.90 4.59 -18.38
CA PHE A 207 -5.76 3.44 -19.28
C PHE A 207 -6.43 3.66 -20.63
N GLU A 208 -7.59 4.30 -20.67
CA GLU A 208 -8.26 4.70 -21.91
C GLU A 208 -7.37 5.61 -22.78
N SER A 209 -6.70 6.56 -22.12
CA SER A 209 -5.79 7.51 -22.78
C SER A 209 -4.45 6.91 -23.15
N ASN A 210 -4.08 5.76 -22.58
CA ASN A 210 -2.78 5.10 -22.78
C ASN A 210 -2.96 3.59 -23.09
N PRO A 211 -3.43 3.22 -24.30
CA PRO A 211 -3.70 1.82 -24.66
C PRO A 211 -2.47 0.90 -24.51
N GLY A 212 -1.26 1.46 -24.70
CA GLY A 212 -0.01 0.74 -24.47
C GLY A 212 0.19 0.28 -23.03
N MET A 213 -0.29 1.05 -22.04
CA MET A 213 -0.30 0.64 -20.62
C MET A 213 -1.34 -0.47 -20.38
N SER A 214 -2.55 -0.30 -20.91
CA SER A 214 -3.62 -1.27 -20.76
C SER A 214 -3.21 -2.67 -21.28
N SER A 215 -2.52 -2.74 -22.41
CA SER A 215 -2.09 -4.02 -23.02
C SER A 215 -1.00 -4.75 -22.22
N ARG A 216 -0.24 -4.07 -21.37
CA ARG A 216 0.86 -4.63 -20.56
C ARG A 216 0.49 -4.98 -19.14
N VAL A 217 -0.59 -4.40 -18.63
CA VAL A 217 -1.07 -4.64 -17.25
C VAL A 217 -2.11 -5.75 -17.26
N ALA A 218 -1.69 -6.96 -16.89
CA ALA A 218 -2.53 -8.16 -16.95
C ALA A 218 -3.42 -8.36 -15.72
N HIS A 219 -3.05 -7.80 -14.58
CA HIS A 219 -3.75 -8.05 -13.33
C HIS A 219 -4.33 -6.75 -12.76
N HIS A 220 -5.66 -6.73 -12.60
CA HIS A 220 -6.39 -5.64 -11.97
C HIS A 220 -6.92 -6.12 -10.62
N LEU A 221 -6.60 -5.37 -9.55
CA LEU A 221 -7.04 -5.64 -8.18
C LEU A 221 -7.81 -4.45 -7.64
N ASP A 222 -9.08 -4.69 -7.33
CA ASP A 222 -9.98 -3.71 -6.71
C ASP A 222 -9.87 -3.81 -5.18
N PHE A 223 -9.54 -2.70 -4.54
CA PHE A 223 -9.44 -2.57 -3.09
C PHE A 223 -10.69 -1.89 -2.56
N PRO A 224 -11.65 -2.63 -2.02
CA PRO A 224 -12.87 -2.06 -1.47
C PRO A 224 -12.59 -1.23 -0.22
N ASP A 225 -13.49 -0.32 0.10
CA ASP A 225 -13.50 0.34 1.39
C ASP A 225 -13.79 -0.66 2.51
N TYR A 226 -13.20 -0.44 3.67
CA TYR A 226 -13.43 -1.28 4.84
C TYR A 226 -14.79 -0.99 5.47
N SER A 227 -15.45 -2.05 5.93
CA SER A 227 -16.59 -1.95 6.82
C SER A 227 -16.20 -1.35 8.18
N VAL A 228 -17.17 -0.86 8.94
CA VAL A 228 -16.92 -0.31 10.28
C VAL A 228 -16.28 -1.36 11.19
N ASP A 229 -16.69 -2.62 11.10
CA ASP A 229 -16.12 -3.70 11.92
C ASP A 229 -14.67 -4.01 11.54
N GLU A 230 -14.34 -3.98 10.26
CA GLU A 230 -12.95 -4.11 9.79
C GLU A 230 -12.08 -2.92 10.25
N LEU A 231 -12.62 -1.70 10.23
CA LEU A 231 -11.91 -0.51 10.72
C LEU A 231 -11.65 -0.59 12.23
N VAL A 232 -12.57 -1.15 13.02
CA VAL A 232 -12.34 -1.43 14.45
C VAL A 232 -11.20 -2.44 14.62
N GLN A 233 -11.20 -3.54 13.88
CA GLN A 233 -10.12 -4.53 13.92
C GLN A 233 -8.76 -3.91 13.51
N ILE A 234 -8.75 -3.04 12.49
CA ILE A 234 -7.55 -2.30 12.08
C ILE A 234 -7.06 -1.41 13.21
N SER A 235 -7.99 -0.70 13.91
CA SER A 235 -7.62 0.16 15.04
C SER A 235 -6.99 -0.63 16.18
N GLN A 236 -7.53 -1.78 16.51
CA GLN A 236 -7.00 -2.66 17.55
C GLN A 236 -5.58 -3.13 17.21
N LYS A 237 -5.33 -3.53 15.95
CA LYS A 237 -3.97 -3.87 15.49
C LYS A 237 -3.00 -2.68 15.61
N MET A 238 -3.43 -1.49 15.21
CA MET A 238 -2.60 -0.27 15.30
C MET A 238 -2.26 0.07 16.76
N LEU A 239 -3.23 -0.08 17.68
CA LEU A 239 -3.01 0.16 19.10
C LEU A 239 -2.01 -0.84 19.70
N VAL A 240 -2.17 -2.13 19.42
CA VAL A 240 -1.25 -3.18 19.89
C VAL A 240 0.19 -2.89 19.43
N GLN A 241 0.38 -2.50 18.17
CA GLN A 241 1.70 -2.14 17.63
C GLN A 241 2.35 -0.95 18.35
N GLN A 242 1.55 -0.09 18.96
CA GLN A 242 2.00 1.13 19.66
C GLN A 242 1.94 0.99 21.18
N ASN A 243 1.67 -0.22 21.71
CA ASN A 243 1.45 -0.50 23.14
C ASN A 243 0.32 0.31 23.77
N TYR A 244 -0.73 0.59 23.00
CA TYR A 244 -1.97 1.19 23.49
C TYR A 244 -3.09 0.17 23.57
N VAL A 245 -4.09 0.44 24.39
CA VAL A 245 -5.32 -0.35 24.54
C VAL A 245 -6.53 0.58 24.67
N PHE A 246 -7.69 0.12 24.24
CA PHE A 246 -8.95 0.78 24.57
C PHE A 246 -9.36 0.47 26.02
N ALA A 247 -9.91 1.47 26.72
CA ALA A 247 -10.73 1.20 27.89
C ALA A 247 -12.01 0.43 27.46
N PRO A 248 -12.66 -0.32 28.37
CA PRO A 248 -13.80 -1.18 28.02
C PRO A 248 -14.97 -0.43 27.33
N ASP A 249 -15.18 0.82 27.65
CA ASP A 249 -16.21 1.71 27.09
C ASP A 249 -15.76 2.45 25.82
N ALA A 250 -14.45 2.58 25.61
CA ALA A 250 -13.87 3.34 24.49
C ALA A 250 -14.09 2.65 23.15
N ASP A 251 -14.09 1.31 23.10
CA ASP A 251 -14.31 0.54 21.88
C ASP A 251 -15.70 0.84 21.28
N THR A 252 -16.72 0.88 22.12
CA THR A 252 -18.10 1.20 21.69
C THR A 252 -18.21 2.64 21.16
N VAL A 253 -17.59 3.59 21.87
CA VAL A 253 -17.58 5.00 21.45
C VAL A 253 -16.80 5.16 20.14
N PHE A 254 -15.69 4.45 20.00
CA PHE A 254 -14.89 4.49 18.76
C PHE A 254 -15.61 3.85 17.57
N LYS A 255 -16.32 2.73 17.77
CA LYS A 255 -17.16 2.12 16.73
C LYS A 255 -18.25 3.10 16.25
N ARG A 256 -18.92 3.80 17.21
CA ARG A 256 -19.90 4.87 16.85
C ARG A 256 -19.24 6.02 16.09
N TYR A 257 -18.05 6.46 16.53
CA TYR A 257 -17.26 7.46 15.82
C TYR A 257 -16.99 7.06 14.38
N LEU A 258 -16.56 5.81 14.13
CA LEU A 258 -16.28 5.31 12.79
C LEU A 258 -17.54 5.27 11.92
N GLY A 259 -18.67 4.82 12.48
CA GLY A 259 -19.96 4.81 11.76
C GLY A 259 -20.38 6.19 11.24
N LEU A 260 -20.13 7.23 12.05
CA LEU A 260 -20.39 8.62 11.61
C LEU A 260 -19.30 9.13 10.64
N ARG A 261 -18.05 8.75 10.85
CA ARG A 261 -16.93 9.27 10.05
C ARG A 261 -16.89 8.70 8.63
N VAL A 262 -17.30 7.46 8.44
CA VAL A 262 -17.40 6.81 7.11
C VAL A 262 -18.34 7.59 6.17
N GLN A 263 -19.38 8.19 6.71
CA GLN A 263 -20.37 8.96 5.94
C GLN A 263 -19.92 10.41 5.63
N GLN A 264 -18.81 10.85 6.17
CA GLN A 264 -18.32 12.21 5.98
C GLN A 264 -17.35 12.28 4.77
N PRO A 265 -17.28 13.46 4.12
CA PRO A 265 -16.33 13.68 3.01
C PRO A 265 -14.89 13.46 3.46
N HIS A 266 -14.03 13.10 2.49
CA HIS A 266 -12.61 12.85 2.69
C HIS A 266 -12.32 11.72 3.70
N PHE A 267 -13.21 10.75 3.81
CA PHE A 267 -12.90 9.51 4.51
C PHE A 267 -11.80 8.74 3.74
N ALA A 268 -10.83 8.22 4.46
CA ALA A 268 -9.65 7.57 3.88
C ALA A 268 -9.28 6.28 4.65
N ASN A 269 -10.28 5.45 4.92
CA ASN A 269 -10.11 4.11 5.50
C ASN A 269 -9.11 4.05 6.68
N ALA A 270 -8.13 3.16 6.65
CA ALA A 270 -7.14 3.00 7.72
C ALA A 270 -6.33 4.28 8.02
N ARG A 271 -6.17 5.19 7.04
CA ARG A 271 -5.54 6.49 7.27
C ARG A 271 -6.42 7.36 8.19
N SER A 272 -7.74 7.33 8.00
CA SER A 272 -8.69 8.03 8.90
C SER A 272 -8.69 7.43 10.31
N VAL A 273 -8.58 6.10 10.43
CA VAL A 273 -8.42 5.41 11.72
C VAL A 273 -7.15 5.89 12.42
N ARG A 274 -6.01 5.86 11.74
CA ARG A 274 -4.72 6.33 12.30
C ARG A 274 -4.83 7.77 12.82
N ASN A 275 -5.37 8.67 12.01
CA ASN A 275 -5.55 10.06 12.39
C ASN A 275 -6.48 10.23 13.61
N ALA A 276 -7.49 9.37 13.75
CA ALA A 276 -8.38 9.38 14.91
C ALA A 276 -7.66 8.92 16.17
N LEU A 277 -6.87 7.86 16.09
CA LEU A 277 -6.04 7.37 17.20
C LEU A 277 -5.00 8.40 17.63
N ASP A 278 -4.31 9.05 16.69
CA ASP A 278 -3.33 10.10 17.00
C ASP A 278 -3.97 11.29 17.72
N ARG A 279 -5.18 11.68 17.31
CA ARG A 279 -5.95 12.72 18.03
C ARG A 279 -6.41 12.28 19.41
N ALA A 280 -6.80 11.02 19.58
CA ALA A 280 -7.17 10.48 20.91
C ALA A 280 -5.95 10.45 21.82
N ARG A 281 -4.79 10.04 21.35
CA ARG A 281 -3.51 10.09 22.10
C ARG A 281 -3.15 11.50 22.53
N LEU A 282 -3.35 12.50 21.67
CA LEU A 282 -3.12 13.90 22.04
C LEU A 282 -4.05 14.34 23.18
N ARG A 283 -5.33 13.93 23.14
CA ARG A 283 -6.30 14.26 24.22
C ARG A 283 -5.98 13.51 25.50
N GLN A 284 -5.59 12.24 25.42
CA GLN A 284 -5.09 11.48 26.57
C GLN A 284 -3.91 12.22 27.22
N ALA A 285 -2.90 12.60 26.42
CA ALA A 285 -1.75 13.33 26.92
C ALA A 285 -2.15 14.65 27.60
N SER A 286 -3.06 15.43 27.02
CA SER A 286 -3.57 16.66 27.61
C SER A 286 -4.32 16.42 28.93
N ARG A 287 -5.12 15.37 29.01
CA ARG A 287 -5.87 14.97 30.21
C ARG A 287 -4.92 14.57 31.35
N LEU A 288 -3.92 13.75 31.04
CA LEU A 288 -2.94 13.30 32.03
C LEU A 288 -2.03 14.44 32.50
N PHE A 289 -1.65 15.34 31.56
CA PHE A 289 -0.83 16.51 31.90
C PHE A 289 -1.51 17.54 32.76
N ALA A 290 -2.84 17.61 32.73
CA ALA A 290 -3.60 18.55 33.57
C ALA A 290 -3.52 18.20 35.06
N ASP A 291 -3.34 16.94 35.42
CA ASP A 291 -3.22 16.43 36.79
C ASP A 291 -1.74 16.20 37.16
N ARG A 292 -1.07 17.30 37.51
CA ARG A 292 0.40 17.33 37.70
C ARG A 292 0.90 16.56 38.91
N ASP A 293 0.07 16.42 39.92
CA ASP A 293 0.45 15.81 41.20
C ASP A 293 0.12 14.30 41.22
N ARG A 294 -0.59 13.81 40.23
CA ARG A 294 -0.97 12.42 40.13
C ARG A 294 0.21 11.55 39.73
N GLN A 295 0.50 10.49 40.46
CA GLN A 295 1.39 9.43 40.01
C GLN A 295 0.70 8.61 38.95
N LEU A 296 1.35 8.53 37.74
CA LEU A 296 0.84 7.80 36.63
C LEU A 296 1.35 6.35 36.63
N SER A 297 0.46 5.41 36.41
CA SER A 297 0.78 3.99 36.18
C SER A 297 1.04 3.72 34.71
N ALA A 298 1.61 2.55 34.41
CA ALA A 298 1.75 2.07 33.03
C ALA A 298 0.38 1.95 32.33
N ASP A 299 -0.67 1.56 33.08
CA ASP A 299 -2.03 1.45 32.56
C ASP A 299 -2.63 2.82 32.21
N ASP A 300 -2.38 3.87 33.00
CA ASP A 300 -2.79 5.23 32.66
C ASP A 300 -2.17 5.70 31.33
N LEU A 301 -0.91 5.37 31.09
CA LEU A 301 -0.17 5.81 29.89
C LEU A 301 -0.56 5.06 28.62
N ARG A 302 -0.98 3.80 28.73
CA ARG A 302 -1.35 2.98 27.57
C ARG A 302 -2.84 2.98 27.25
N THR A 303 -3.72 3.44 28.14
CA THR A 303 -5.18 3.30 27.99
C THR A 303 -5.81 4.56 27.41
N LEU A 304 -6.48 4.40 26.24
CA LEU A 304 -7.35 5.43 25.66
C LEU A 304 -8.77 5.24 26.19
N THR A 305 -9.35 6.28 26.74
CA THR A 305 -10.70 6.28 27.34
C THR A 305 -11.75 6.79 26.36
N ALA A 306 -13.02 6.52 26.62
CA ALA A 306 -14.15 7.05 25.84
C ALA A 306 -14.12 8.57 25.70
N SER A 307 -13.71 9.30 26.75
CA SER A 307 -13.60 10.76 26.73
C SER A 307 -12.57 11.27 25.69
N ASP A 308 -11.51 10.50 25.43
CA ASP A 308 -10.48 10.86 24.46
C ASP A 308 -11.03 10.84 23.02
N PHE A 309 -12.12 10.09 22.76
CA PHE A 309 -12.83 10.04 21.48
C PHE A 309 -14.05 10.95 21.44
N ALA A 310 -14.84 11.01 22.51
CA ALA A 310 -16.10 11.76 22.57
C ALA A 310 -15.94 13.26 22.29
N ALA A 311 -14.79 13.85 22.60
CA ALA A 311 -14.48 15.24 22.30
C ALA A 311 -14.20 15.51 20.79
N SER A 312 -14.46 14.55 19.91
CA SER A 312 -14.28 14.72 18.48
C SER A 312 -15.38 15.58 17.86
N ARG A 313 -14.99 16.48 16.91
CA ARG A 313 -15.94 17.27 16.12
C ARG A 313 -16.91 16.41 15.29
N VAL A 314 -16.59 15.15 15.03
CA VAL A 314 -17.46 14.20 14.30
C VAL A 314 -18.78 14.01 15.03
N PHE A 315 -18.78 13.94 16.37
CA PHE A 315 -20.01 13.85 17.16
C PHE A 315 -20.79 15.16 17.15
N GLN A 316 -20.11 16.30 17.26
CA GLN A 316 -20.74 17.63 17.24
C GLN A 316 -21.47 17.89 15.91
N GLN A 317 -20.92 17.44 14.78
CA GLN A 317 -21.53 17.60 13.47
C GLN A 317 -22.72 16.66 13.26
N ALA A 318 -22.76 15.51 13.93
CA ALA A 318 -23.90 14.59 13.87
C ALA A 318 -25.12 15.14 14.66
N ASP A 319 -24.88 15.82 15.78
CA ASP A 319 -25.93 16.42 16.60
C ASP A 319 -26.55 17.68 15.96
N VAL A 320 -25.88 18.28 14.96
CA VAL A 320 -26.36 19.48 14.21
C VAL A 320 -27.16 19.10 12.95
N ARG A 321 -27.20 17.83 12.55
CA ARG A 321 -28.05 17.33 11.46
C ARG A 321 -29.12 16.37 12.01
N PRO A 322 -30.19 16.84 12.63
CA PRO A 322 -31.42 16.08 12.69
C PRO A 322 -32.11 16.25 11.34
N ASP A 323 -32.34 15.14 10.64
CA ASP A 323 -33.19 14.97 9.49
C ASP A 323 -32.90 15.85 8.24
N ALA A 324 -32.24 15.25 7.24
CA ALA A 324 -32.36 15.61 5.84
C ALA A 324 -32.56 14.33 5.02
#